data_5284bc054a3460ee4efee4602af86a81
#
_entry.id   5284bc054a3460ee4efee4602af86a81
#
_cell.length_a   1.000
_cell.length_b   1.000
_cell.length_c   1.000
_cell.angle_alpha   90.00
_cell.angle_beta   90.00
_cell.angle_gamma   90.00
#
_symmetry.space_group_name_H-M   'P 1'
#
loop_
_entity.id
_entity.type
_entity.pdbx_description
1 polymer ?
#
loop_
_entity_poly.entity_id
_entity_poly.type
_entity_poly.pdbx_seq_one_letter_code
_entity_poly.pdbx_strand_id
1 'polypeptide(L)'
;MIENLEQQLQDSAQPTEEFRPLDPRAVNLWRTTYLVISGVVIVATLAVVIAIGWKKPSSRIWLAIGWLAQTAFCLWFSFWHPPRYYRTWRWRIDAKVLEIRSGKLVESTRLIPLNRLQHVDLERGLFERMYGLSSLIIHTAGTHAASTTIPGLQADEAVRLRDHLVVIGGDDAV
;
A
#
# COMPACT_ATOMS: atom_id res chain seq x y z
N MET A 1 41.65 -7.42 -11.51
CA MET A 1 40.95 -7.77 -10.25
C MET A 1 40.31 -6.52 -9.61
N ILE A 2 41.03 -5.40 -9.49
CA ILE A 2 40.51 -4.13 -8.94
C ILE A 2 39.49 -3.52 -9.88
N GLU A 3 39.70 -3.50 -11.18
CA GLU A 3 38.82 -3.01 -12.21
C GLU A 3 37.43 -3.72 -12.24
N ASN A 4 37.41 -5.03 -11.99
CA ASN A 4 36.17 -5.81 -11.87
C ASN A 4 35.40 -5.47 -10.59
N LEU A 5 36.10 -5.15 -9.50
CA LEU A 5 35.47 -4.71 -8.25
C LEU A 5 34.90 -3.28 -8.38
N GLU A 6 35.63 -2.39 -9.05
CA GLU A 6 35.13 -1.03 -9.32
C GLU A 6 33.93 -1.07 -10.27
N GLN A 7 33.94 -1.95 -11.29
CA GLN A 7 32.80 -2.14 -12.19
C GLN A 7 31.60 -2.76 -11.48
N GLN A 8 31.80 -3.71 -10.55
CA GLN A 8 30.73 -4.26 -9.72
C GLN A 8 30.17 -3.24 -8.72
N LEU A 9 31.01 -2.36 -8.18
CA LEU A 9 30.59 -1.27 -7.30
C LEU A 9 29.86 -0.18 -8.09
N GLN A 10 30.28 0.12 -9.31
CA GLN A 10 29.58 1.04 -10.20
C GLN A 10 28.25 0.48 -10.71
N ASP A 11 28.14 -0.81 -11.04
CA ASP A 11 26.89 -1.47 -11.41
C ASP A 11 25.91 -1.57 -10.22
N SER A 12 26.42 -1.72 -9.00
CA SER A 12 25.61 -1.71 -7.78
C SER A 12 25.22 -0.30 -7.33
N ALA A 13 25.93 0.73 -7.79
CA ALA A 13 25.70 2.15 -7.48
C ALA A 13 24.91 2.89 -8.59
N GLN A 14 24.57 2.23 -9.70
CA GLN A 14 23.71 2.87 -10.70
C GLN A 14 22.31 3.09 -10.09
N PRO A 15 21.85 4.32 -10.01
CA PRO A 15 20.48 4.61 -9.60
C PRO A 15 19.57 3.88 -10.57
N THR A 16 18.75 2.99 -10.05
CA THR A 16 17.82 2.19 -10.84
C THR A 16 16.77 3.15 -11.40
N GLU A 17 16.98 3.66 -12.63
CA GLU A 17 16.03 4.54 -13.34
C GLU A 17 14.68 3.86 -13.58
N GLU A 18 14.61 2.54 -13.35
CA GLU A 18 13.45 1.73 -13.65
C GLU A 18 12.42 1.74 -12.50
N PHE A 19 11.16 1.99 -12.87
CA PHE A 19 10.03 1.93 -11.94
C PHE A 19 9.81 0.52 -11.42
N ARG A 20 9.87 0.35 -10.10
CA ARG A 20 9.60 -0.91 -9.43
C ARG A 20 8.13 -1.02 -9.01
N PRO A 21 7.49 -2.16 -9.23
CA PRO A 21 6.18 -2.45 -8.65
C PRO A 21 6.31 -2.75 -7.17
N LEU A 22 5.19 -2.77 -6.45
CA LEU A 22 5.11 -3.34 -5.11
C LEU A 22 5.27 -4.87 -5.15
N ASP A 23 5.42 -5.50 -3.96
CA ASP A 23 5.43 -6.97 -3.89
C ASP A 23 4.05 -7.53 -4.32
N PRO A 24 4.00 -8.57 -5.17
CA PRO A 24 2.74 -9.18 -5.61
C PRO A 24 1.84 -9.68 -4.46
N ARG A 25 2.42 -10.03 -3.32
CA ARG A 25 1.69 -10.43 -2.10
C ARG A 25 0.80 -9.32 -1.54
N ALA A 26 1.07 -8.05 -1.88
CA ALA A 26 0.24 -6.91 -1.50
C ALA A 26 -1.20 -7.05 -2.02
N VAL A 27 -1.42 -7.70 -3.16
CA VAL A 27 -2.76 -8.01 -3.67
C VAL A 27 -3.52 -8.91 -2.71
N ASN A 28 -2.87 -9.95 -2.18
CA ASN A 28 -3.48 -10.88 -1.23
C ASN A 28 -3.72 -10.22 0.13
N LEU A 29 -2.78 -9.39 0.59
CA LEU A 29 -2.94 -8.57 1.79
C LEU A 29 -4.22 -7.73 1.72
N TRP A 30 -4.37 -6.94 0.66
CA TRP A 30 -5.54 -6.08 0.50
C TRP A 30 -6.83 -6.89 0.29
N ARG A 31 -6.77 -8.00 -0.44
CA ARG A 31 -7.92 -8.90 -0.58
C ARG A 31 -8.39 -9.42 0.77
N THR A 32 -7.47 -9.90 1.62
CA THR A 32 -7.82 -10.37 2.98
C THR A 32 -8.40 -9.24 3.82
N THR A 33 -7.82 -8.05 3.77
CA THR A 33 -8.34 -6.88 4.48
C THR A 33 -9.76 -6.54 4.04
N TYR A 34 -10.03 -6.49 2.72
CA TYR A 34 -11.38 -6.23 2.20
C TYR A 34 -12.36 -7.36 2.55
N LEU A 35 -11.93 -8.63 2.52
CA LEU A 35 -12.79 -9.75 2.90
C LEU A 35 -13.18 -9.69 4.39
N VAL A 36 -12.25 -9.34 5.27
CA VAL A 36 -12.54 -9.18 6.70
C VAL A 36 -13.52 -8.03 6.93
N ILE A 37 -13.26 -6.86 6.34
CA ILE A 37 -14.16 -5.71 6.43
C ILE A 37 -15.54 -6.06 5.86
N SER A 38 -15.60 -6.68 4.69
CA SER A 38 -16.86 -7.13 4.07
C SER A 38 -17.62 -8.12 4.96
N GLY A 39 -16.91 -9.06 5.58
CA GLY A 39 -17.50 -10.02 6.52
C GLY A 39 -18.17 -9.33 7.72
N VAL A 40 -17.49 -8.36 8.32
CA VAL A 40 -18.06 -7.56 9.42
C VAL A 40 -19.31 -6.80 8.97
N VAL A 41 -19.26 -6.15 7.81
CA VAL A 41 -20.39 -5.40 7.25
C VAL A 41 -21.57 -6.32 6.94
N ILE A 42 -21.32 -7.51 6.34
CA ILE A 42 -22.35 -8.49 6.01
C ILE A 42 -23.06 -9.00 7.28
N VAL A 43 -22.29 -9.32 8.32
CA VAL A 43 -22.85 -9.79 9.60
C VAL A 43 -23.66 -8.69 10.28
N ALA A 44 -23.13 -7.46 10.33
CA ALA A 44 -23.82 -6.33 10.95
C ALA A 44 -25.15 -6.01 10.23
N THR A 45 -25.13 -5.99 8.88
CA THR A 45 -26.35 -5.73 8.10
C THR A 45 -27.35 -6.87 8.15
N LEU A 46 -26.90 -8.12 8.28
CA LEU A 46 -27.79 -9.26 8.52
C LEU A 46 -28.59 -9.11 9.80
N ALA A 47 -27.92 -8.72 10.89
CA ALA A 47 -28.59 -8.45 12.16
C ALA A 47 -29.68 -7.37 12.03
N VAL A 48 -29.41 -6.30 11.28
CA VAL A 48 -30.38 -5.23 11.00
C VAL A 48 -31.56 -5.76 10.16
N VAL A 49 -31.28 -6.53 9.12
CA VAL A 49 -32.33 -7.13 8.26
C VAL A 49 -33.25 -8.04 9.06
N ILE A 50 -32.70 -8.88 9.95
CA ILE A 50 -33.48 -9.73 10.83
C ILE A 50 -34.35 -8.88 11.77
N ALA A 51 -33.81 -7.86 12.41
CA ALA A 51 -34.52 -7.01 13.35
C ALA A 51 -35.70 -6.25 12.70
N ILE A 52 -35.50 -5.73 11.49
CA ILE A 52 -36.55 -5.02 10.73
C ILE A 52 -37.59 -6.00 10.20
N GLY A 53 -37.14 -7.14 9.64
CA GLY A 53 -38.03 -8.16 9.10
C GLY A 53 -38.92 -8.79 10.17
N TRP A 54 -38.49 -8.80 11.44
CA TRP A 54 -39.32 -9.23 12.57
C TRP A 54 -40.49 -8.28 12.82
N LYS A 55 -40.24 -6.96 12.73
CA LYS A 55 -41.27 -5.92 12.97
C LYS A 55 -42.18 -5.71 11.75
N LYS A 56 -41.68 -5.93 10.52
CA LYS A 56 -42.41 -5.68 9.26
C LYS A 56 -42.35 -6.90 8.36
N PRO A 57 -43.25 -7.89 8.51
CA PRO A 57 -43.22 -9.14 7.73
C PRO A 57 -43.35 -8.92 6.21
N SER A 58 -44.09 -7.90 5.78
CA SER A 58 -44.34 -7.60 4.37
C SER A 58 -43.09 -7.15 3.60
N SER A 59 -42.05 -6.68 4.30
CA SER A 59 -40.80 -6.21 3.67
C SER A 59 -39.67 -7.25 3.64
N ARG A 60 -39.87 -8.42 4.20
CA ARG A 60 -38.82 -9.46 4.33
C ARG A 60 -38.15 -9.82 3.01
N ILE A 61 -38.94 -9.99 1.96
CA ILE A 61 -38.43 -10.37 0.62
C ILE A 61 -37.53 -9.28 0.07
N TRP A 62 -37.95 -8.02 0.14
CA TRP A 62 -37.15 -6.89 -0.35
C TRP A 62 -35.87 -6.68 0.45
N LEU A 63 -35.93 -6.86 1.77
CA LEU A 63 -34.76 -6.80 2.66
C LEU A 63 -33.78 -7.94 2.35
N ALA A 64 -34.28 -9.14 2.11
CA ALA A 64 -33.43 -10.28 1.74
C ALA A 64 -32.74 -10.09 0.39
N ILE A 65 -33.48 -9.59 -0.62
CA ILE A 65 -32.92 -9.27 -1.94
C ILE A 65 -31.83 -8.18 -1.80
N GLY A 66 -32.10 -7.09 -1.08
CA GLY A 66 -31.13 -6.03 -0.87
C GLY A 66 -29.85 -6.51 -0.14
N TRP A 67 -30.01 -7.35 0.88
CA TRP A 67 -28.89 -7.93 1.60
C TRP A 67 -28.07 -8.89 0.74
N LEU A 68 -28.71 -9.73 -0.09
CA LEU A 68 -28.03 -10.60 -1.04
C LEU A 68 -27.26 -9.81 -2.09
N ALA A 69 -27.87 -8.75 -2.64
CA ALA A 69 -27.21 -7.86 -3.59
C ALA A 69 -26.00 -7.16 -2.98
N GLN A 70 -26.12 -6.65 -1.74
CA GLN A 70 -24.99 -6.08 -0.99
C GLN A 70 -23.89 -7.10 -0.79
N THR A 71 -24.22 -8.31 -0.35
CA THR A 71 -23.24 -9.38 -0.11
C THR A 71 -22.50 -9.73 -1.40
N ALA A 72 -23.21 -9.92 -2.50
CA ALA A 72 -22.63 -10.19 -3.82
C ALA A 72 -21.69 -9.05 -4.26
N PHE A 73 -22.09 -7.79 -4.06
CA PHE A 73 -21.28 -6.63 -4.38
C PHE A 73 -20.01 -6.56 -3.51
N CYS A 74 -20.11 -6.78 -2.20
CA CYS A 74 -18.96 -6.78 -1.29
C CYS A 74 -17.91 -7.86 -1.68
N LEU A 75 -18.38 -9.07 -1.98
CA LEU A 75 -17.51 -10.16 -2.42
C LEU A 75 -16.86 -9.83 -3.77
N TRP A 76 -17.66 -9.42 -4.75
CA TRP A 76 -17.13 -9.03 -6.06
C TRP A 76 -16.09 -7.92 -5.93
N PHE A 77 -16.35 -6.87 -5.14
CA PHE A 77 -15.43 -5.75 -4.92
C PHE A 77 -14.12 -6.21 -4.25
N SER A 78 -14.19 -7.12 -3.28
CA SER A 78 -13.02 -7.66 -2.58
C SER A 78 -12.05 -8.40 -3.50
N PHE A 79 -12.55 -9.01 -4.58
CA PHE A 79 -11.71 -9.68 -5.57
C PHE A 79 -11.29 -8.78 -6.73
N TRP A 80 -12.17 -7.90 -7.17
CA TRP A 80 -11.97 -7.06 -8.35
C TRP A 80 -11.08 -5.85 -8.09
N HIS A 81 -11.20 -5.22 -6.89
CA HIS A 81 -10.50 -3.98 -6.57
C HIS A 81 -8.99 -4.15 -6.32
N PRO A 82 -8.49 -5.10 -5.49
CA PRO A 82 -7.08 -5.17 -5.11
C PRO A 82 -6.09 -5.32 -6.28
N PRO A 83 -6.30 -6.22 -7.27
CA PRO A 83 -5.35 -6.36 -8.37
C PRO A 83 -5.28 -5.13 -9.27
N ARG A 84 -6.39 -4.38 -9.38
CA ARG A 84 -6.40 -3.12 -10.12
C ARG A 84 -5.67 -2.01 -9.38
N TYR A 85 -5.85 -1.92 -8.08
CA TYR A 85 -5.16 -0.96 -7.23
C TYR A 85 -3.65 -1.23 -7.21
N TYR A 86 -3.24 -2.49 -7.11
CA TYR A 86 -1.84 -2.89 -7.19
C TYR A 86 -1.14 -2.40 -8.46
N ARG A 87 -1.79 -2.52 -9.61
CA ARG A 87 -1.22 -2.13 -10.90
C ARG A 87 -0.97 -0.64 -11.03
N THR A 88 -1.57 0.18 -10.21
CA THR A 88 -1.38 1.64 -10.24
C THR A 88 -0.17 2.11 -9.44
N TRP A 89 0.38 1.23 -8.62
CA TRP A 89 1.51 1.57 -7.79
C TRP A 89 2.83 1.30 -8.49
N ARG A 90 3.67 2.34 -8.53
CA ARG A 90 5.05 2.26 -9.01
C ARG A 90 5.88 3.22 -8.18
N TRP A 91 7.11 2.84 -7.88
CA TRP A 91 8.05 3.70 -7.21
C TRP A 91 9.43 3.55 -7.84
N ARG A 92 10.23 4.60 -7.79
CA ARG A 92 11.65 4.59 -8.14
C ARG A 92 12.41 5.53 -7.23
N ILE A 93 13.66 5.20 -7.00
CA ILE A 93 14.60 6.04 -6.30
C ILE A 93 15.71 6.45 -7.27
N ASP A 94 15.95 7.73 -7.35
CA ASP A 94 17.07 8.32 -8.07
C ASP A 94 18.04 8.92 -7.05
N ALA A 95 19.24 9.33 -7.46
CA ALA A 95 20.28 9.88 -6.59
C ALA A 95 19.80 11.06 -5.71
N LYS A 96 18.77 11.81 -6.12
CA LYS A 96 18.28 13.02 -5.44
C LYS A 96 16.79 13.01 -5.10
N VAL A 97 16.02 12.11 -5.70
CA VAL A 97 14.56 12.14 -5.64
C VAL A 97 13.99 10.73 -5.53
N LEU A 98 13.04 10.56 -4.60
CA LEU A 98 12.16 9.41 -4.58
C LEU A 98 10.85 9.77 -5.30
N GLU A 99 10.52 9.05 -6.36
CA GLU A 99 9.28 9.23 -7.11
C GLU A 99 8.32 8.07 -6.82
N ILE A 100 7.10 8.41 -6.45
CA ILE A 100 6.03 7.47 -6.16
C ILE A 100 4.84 7.82 -7.05
N ARG A 101 4.38 6.86 -7.83
CA ARG A 101 3.16 6.95 -8.64
C ARG A 101 2.09 6.05 -8.09
N SER A 102 0.91 6.59 -7.92
CA SER A 102 -0.25 5.83 -7.44
C SER A 102 -1.55 6.45 -7.95
N GLY A 103 -2.62 5.66 -8.00
CA GLY A 103 -3.96 6.16 -8.30
C GLY A 103 -4.63 5.49 -9.48
N LYS A 104 -5.93 5.31 -9.40
CA LYS A 104 -6.78 4.61 -10.38
C LYS A 104 -7.52 5.53 -11.35
N LEU A 105 -8.13 6.56 -10.81
CA LEU A 105 -8.93 7.54 -11.55
C LEU A 105 -8.18 8.86 -11.71
N VAL A 106 -7.39 9.19 -10.70
CA VAL A 106 -6.48 10.34 -10.70
C VAL A 106 -5.09 9.78 -10.44
N GLU A 107 -4.21 9.91 -11.42
CA GLU A 107 -2.82 9.56 -11.25
C GLU A 107 -2.14 10.62 -10.38
N SER A 108 -1.60 10.17 -9.26
CA SER A 108 -0.85 11.02 -8.34
C SER A 108 0.62 10.66 -8.45
N THR A 109 1.43 11.58 -8.91
CA THR A 109 2.89 11.47 -8.90
C THR A 109 3.42 12.34 -7.78
N ARG A 110 4.14 11.72 -6.84
CA ARG A 110 4.81 12.41 -5.74
C ARG A 110 6.30 12.33 -5.93
N LEU A 111 6.94 13.50 -5.98
CA LEU A 111 8.39 13.66 -6.06
C LEU A 111 8.87 14.13 -4.69
N ILE A 112 9.69 13.35 -4.03
CA ILE A 112 10.22 13.61 -2.70
C ILE A 112 11.72 13.83 -2.83
N PRO A 113 12.19 15.08 -2.69
CA PRO A 113 13.62 15.37 -2.66
C PRO A 113 14.25 14.73 -1.41
N LEU A 114 15.33 13.96 -1.60
CA LEU A 114 15.96 13.21 -0.51
C LEU A 114 16.60 14.13 0.54
N ASN A 115 17.03 15.33 0.16
CA ASN A 115 17.54 16.35 1.07
C ASN A 115 16.47 16.98 1.99
N ARG A 116 15.19 16.65 1.80
CA ARG A 116 14.09 17.11 2.67
C ARG A 116 13.55 16.02 3.58
N LEU A 117 14.18 14.85 3.58
CA LEU A 117 13.81 13.76 4.49
C LEU A 117 14.11 14.16 5.93
N GLN A 118 13.14 13.93 6.83
CA GLN A 118 13.32 14.13 8.27
C GLN A 118 13.52 12.79 8.97
N HIS A 119 12.62 11.85 8.75
CA HIS A 119 12.74 10.49 9.26
C HIS A 119 11.92 9.52 8.40
N VAL A 120 12.27 8.26 8.51
CA VAL A 120 11.66 7.17 7.77
C VAL A 120 11.27 6.07 8.74
N ASP A 121 9.97 5.75 8.78
CA ASP A 121 9.42 4.74 9.66
C ASP A 121 9.02 3.49 8.89
N LEU A 122 9.16 2.34 9.55
CA LEU A 122 8.65 1.07 9.07
C LEU A 122 7.47 0.64 9.92
N GLU A 123 6.32 0.45 9.29
CA GLU A 123 5.15 -0.10 9.93
C GLU A 123 4.85 -1.51 9.41
N ARG A 124 4.41 -2.37 10.33
CA ARG A 124 3.96 -3.72 10.02
C ARG A 124 2.70 -4.03 10.79
N GLY A 125 1.56 -3.88 10.13
CA GLY A 125 0.27 -4.29 10.66
C GLY A 125 0.14 -5.82 10.78
N LEU A 126 -0.96 -6.27 11.39
CA LEU A 126 -1.21 -7.70 11.62
C LEU A 126 -1.21 -8.50 10.31
N PHE A 127 -1.93 -8.04 9.30
CA PHE A 127 -1.98 -8.71 8.01
C PHE A 127 -0.66 -8.61 7.24
N GLU A 128 0.06 -7.48 7.34
CA GLU A 128 1.37 -7.34 6.70
C GLU A 128 2.36 -8.36 7.24
N ARG A 129 2.33 -8.63 8.56
CA ARG A 129 3.16 -9.69 9.17
C ARG A 129 2.85 -11.07 8.59
N MET A 130 1.57 -11.38 8.37
CA MET A 130 1.15 -12.67 7.81
C MET A 130 1.67 -12.89 6.39
N TYR A 131 1.79 -11.83 5.60
CA TYR A 131 2.27 -11.89 4.21
C TYR A 131 3.75 -11.56 4.06
N GLY A 132 4.48 -11.26 5.16
CA GLY A 132 5.90 -10.89 5.12
C GLY A 132 6.15 -9.53 4.50
N LEU A 133 5.16 -8.62 4.58
CA LEU A 133 5.18 -7.27 4.01
C LEU A 133 5.38 -6.21 5.10
N SER A 134 5.72 -5.00 4.66
CA SER A 134 5.85 -3.80 5.48
C SER A 134 5.41 -2.58 4.66
N SER A 135 4.99 -1.53 5.35
CA SER A 135 4.78 -0.20 4.80
C SER A 135 5.91 0.73 5.23
N LEU A 136 6.45 1.49 4.29
CA LEU A 136 7.46 2.50 4.54
C LEU A 136 6.80 3.87 4.59
N ILE A 137 6.93 4.58 5.71
CA ILE A 137 6.40 5.93 5.90
C ILE A 137 7.57 6.91 5.87
N ILE A 138 7.48 7.86 4.97
CA ILE A 138 8.52 8.85 4.72
C ILE A 138 7.99 10.20 5.17
N HIS A 139 8.67 10.82 6.12
CA HIS A 139 8.35 12.13 6.64
C HIS A 139 9.29 13.19 6.09
N THR A 140 8.72 14.26 5.57
CA THR A 140 9.45 15.36 4.93
C THR A 140 9.19 16.69 5.63
N ALA A 141 10.16 17.60 5.59
CA ALA A 141 9.99 18.96 6.05
C ALA A 141 9.01 19.72 5.13
N GLY A 142 7.86 20.14 5.66
CA GLY A 142 6.87 20.95 4.94
C GLY A 142 5.46 20.80 5.48
N THR A 143 4.62 21.79 5.22
CA THR A 143 3.22 21.82 5.70
C THR A 143 2.24 21.06 4.81
N HIS A 144 2.55 20.89 3.52
CA HIS A 144 1.74 20.15 2.57
C HIS A 144 2.38 18.79 2.28
N ALA A 145 1.68 17.70 2.60
CA ALA A 145 2.13 16.31 2.45
C ALA A 145 3.35 15.95 3.34
N ALA A 146 3.27 16.25 4.64
CA ALA A 146 4.30 15.96 5.62
C ALA A 146 4.69 14.46 5.72
N SER A 147 3.85 13.54 5.23
CA SER A 147 4.16 12.12 5.19
C SER A 147 3.67 11.46 3.90
N THR A 148 4.42 10.48 3.41
CA THR A 148 4.05 9.66 2.26
C THR A 148 4.35 8.20 2.57
N THR A 149 3.42 7.30 2.24
CA THR A 149 3.55 5.87 2.53
C THR A 149 3.71 5.07 1.24
N ILE A 150 4.68 4.17 1.22
CA ILE A 150 4.81 3.10 0.22
C ILE A 150 4.34 1.82 0.89
N PRO A 151 3.12 1.33 0.60
CA PRO A 151 2.59 0.12 1.20
C PRO A 151 3.08 -1.14 0.50
N GLY A 152 3.03 -2.28 1.19
CA GLY A 152 3.18 -3.59 0.56
C GLY A 152 4.56 -3.87 -0.05
N LEU A 153 5.62 -3.35 0.54
CA LEU A 153 6.99 -3.73 0.25
C LEU A 153 7.32 -5.06 0.95
N GLN A 154 8.19 -5.87 0.36
CA GLN A 154 8.76 -7.01 1.07
C GLN A 154 9.53 -6.51 2.31
N ALA A 155 9.41 -7.21 3.43
CA ALA A 155 9.98 -6.74 4.71
C ALA A 155 11.47 -6.42 4.64
N ASP A 156 12.25 -7.29 3.99
CA ASP A 156 13.70 -7.10 3.86
C ASP A 156 14.07 -5.97 2.88
N GLU A 157 13.26 -5.80 1.83
CA GLU A 157 13.41 -4.69 0.89
C GLU A 157 13.08 -3.35 1.57
N ALA A 158 12.03 -3.31 2.36
CA ALA A 158 11.64 -2.14 3.12
C ALA A 158 12.71 -1.69 4.12
N VAL A 159 13.38 -2.65 4.79
CA VAL A 159 14.52 -2.36 5.68
C VAL A 159 15.69 -1.76 4.89
N ARG A 160 16.08 -2.41 3.78
CA ARG A 160 17.18 -1.90 2.94
C ARG A 160 16.88 -0.51 2.38
N LEU A 161 15.64 -0.29 1.93
CA LEU A 161 15.23 1.02 1.40
C LEU A 161 15.25 2.08 2.48
N ARG A 162 14.76 1.78 3.69
CA ARG A 162 14.86 2.69 4.85
C ARG A 162 16.31 3.08 5.14
N ASP A 163 17.19 2.07 5.26
CA ASP A 163 18.59 2.29 5.62
C ASP A 163 19.30 3.14 4.55
N HIS A 164 19.00 2.90 3.28
CA HIS A 164 19.51 3.69 2.17
C HIS A 164 19.04 5.15 2.23
N LEU A 165 17.75 5.37 2.50
CA LEU A 165 17.17 6.71 2.62
C LEU A 165 17.72 7.49 3.82
N VAL A 166 17.98 6.81 4.95
CA VAL A 166 18.57 7.42 6.15
C VAL A 166 20.01 7.86 5.90
N VAL A 167 20.81 7.06 5.19
CA VAL A 167 22.19 7.42 4.85
C VAL A 167 22.22 8.66 3.96
N ILE A 168 21.42 8.70 2.89
CA ILE A 168 21.39 9.84 1.96
C ILE A 168 20.81 11.09 2.63
N GLY A 169 19.73 10.96 3.41
CA GLY A 169 19.11 12.09 4.10
C GLY A 169 19.95 12.65 5.26
N GLY A 170 20.88 11.84 5.82
CA GLY A 170 21.78 12.27 6.90
C GLY A 170 23.08 12.93 6.43
N ASP A 171 23.52 12.65 5.22
CA ASP A 171 24.79 13.18 4.67
C ASP A 171 24.69 14.67 4.25
N ASP A 172 23.46 15.16 3.98
CA ASP A 172 23.21 16.57 3.63
C ASP A 172 22.93 17.47 4.84
N ALA A 173 23.03 16.94 6.08
CA ALA A 173 22.71 17.69 7.32
C ALA A 173 23.96 18.22 8.06
N VAL A 174 25.14 18.20 7.41
CA VAL A 174 26.40 18.77 7.97
C VAL A 174 26.78 20.05 7.27
#